data_5ad5c3aa2d42a227d3c944d87eb1dc1e
#
_entry.id   5ad5c3aa2d42a227d3c944d87eb1dc1e
#
_cell.length_a   1.000
_cell.length_b   1.000
_cell.length_c   1.000
_cell.angle_alpha   90.00
_cell.angle_beta   90.00
_cell.angle_gamma   90.00
#
_symmetry.space_group_name_H-M   'P 1'
#
loop_
_entity.id
_entity.type
_entity.pdbx_description
1 polymer ?
#
loop_
_entity_poly.entity_id
_entity_poly.type
_entity_poly.pdbx_seq_one_letter_code
_entity_poly.pdbx_strand_id
1 'polypeptide(L)'
;MNDDFLRLWPQTASEHASSIDWLIWSFTGMMTIFVVPVFVLTILFAIRYRKGTKVPRDHRPRGSMKVEMTWIVLPFIGSMIIYLVSAKLYYEVRTPPVDAMEIQVVAKQWMWKFQHPGGQREINTLHVPVGRPVRLNMISQDVIHSLY
;
A
#
# COMPACT_ATOMS: atom_id res chain seq x y z
N MET A 1 -18.33 -24.19 6.05
CA MET A 1 -18.72 -22.84 5.60
C MET A 1 -17.48 -22.01 5.88
N ASN A 2 -16.75 -21.61 4.83
CA ASN A 2 -15.42 -21.01 5.00
C ASN A 2 -15.57 -19.59 5.55
N ASP A 3 -14.91 -19.33 6.69
CA ASP A 3 -14.88 -18.01 7.36
C ASP A 3 -14.09 -16.94 6.58
N ASP A 4 -13.76 -17.21 5.32
CA ASP A 4 -12.96 -16.34 4.46
C ASP A 4 -13.68 -15.05 4.00
N PHE A 5 -15.00 -14.98 4.15
CA PHE A 5 -15.78 -13.81 3.72
C PHE A 5 -15.47 -12.54 4.52
N LEU A 6 -14.94 -12.67 5.74
CA LEU A 6 -14.61 -11.53 6.62
C LEU A 6 -13.10 -11.26 6.73
N ARG A 7 -12.27 -11.97 5.98
CA ARG A 7 -10.83 -11.68 5.98
C ARG A 7 -10.54 -10.40 5.22
N LEU A 8 -10.34 -9.34 5.95
CA LEU A 8 -9.87 -8.05 5.41
C LEU A 8 -8.44 -8.12 4.84
N TRP A 9 -7.70 -9.18 5.16
CA TRP A 9 -6.32 -9.38 4.73
C TRP A 9 -6.19 -10.71 3.98
N PRO A 10 -5.81 -10.69 2.69
CA PRO A 10 -5.67 -11.92 1.89
C PRO A 10 -4.51 -12.78 2.39
N GLN A 11 -4.56 -14.07 2.10
CA GLN A 11 -3.45 -14.98 2.40
C GLN A 11 -2.27 -14.67 1.47
N THR A 12 -1.06 -14.78 2.02
CA THR A 12 0.17 -14.67 1.23
C THR A 12 0.27 -15.82 0.24
N ALA A 13 0.29 -15.52 -1.06
CA ALA A 13 0.33 -16.48 -2.13
C ALA A 13 1.54 -16.30 -3.07
N SER A 14 2.42 -15.34 -2.79
CA SER A 14 3.64 -15.08 -3.56
C SER A 14 4.85 -14.86 -2.65
N GLU A 15 6.04 -15.05 -3.20
CA GLU A 15 7.31 -14.80 -2.50
C GLU A 15 7.42 -13.32 -2.05
N HIS A 16 6.92 -12.39 -2.83
CA HIS A 16 6.96 -10.97 -2.51
C HIS A 16 5.87 -10.51 -1.54
N ALA A 17 4.85 -11.32 -1.27
CA ALA A 17 3.70 -10.91 -0.47
C ALA A 17 4.10 -10.45 0.94
N SER A 18 5.01 -11.17 1.61
CA SER A 18 5.49 -10.78 2.94
C SER A 18 6.22 -9.45 2.96
N SER A 19 6.98 -9.12 1.91
CA SER A 19 7.67 -7.85 1.78
C SER A 19 6.69 -6.70 1.53
N ILE A 20 5.64 -6.95 0.74
CA ILE A 20 4.57 -5.98 0.50
C ILE A 20 3.79 -5.73 1.80
N ASP A 21 3.44 -6.77 2.54
CA ASP A 21 2.75 -6.67 3.82
C ASP A 21 3.56 -5.85 4.82
N TRP A 22 4.85 -6.15 4.95
CA TRP A 22 5.74 -5.38 5.82
C TRP A 22 5.78 -3.89 5.43
N LEU A 23 5.83 -3.60 4.14
CA LEU A 23 5.83 -2.23 3.62
C LEU A 23 4.53 -1.50 3.96
N ILE A 24 3.38 -2.14 3.78
CA ILE A 24 2.07 -1.58 4.10
C ILE A 24 1.95 -1.30 5.61
N TRP A 25 2.37 -2.25 6.46
CA TRP A 25 2.34 -2.07 7.91
C TRP A 25 3.30 -0.98 8.39
N SER A 26 4.49 -0.89 7.79
CA SER A 26 5.46 0.17 8.10
C SER A 26 4.91 1.54 7.73
N PHE A 27 4.31 1.68 6.56
CA PHE A 27 3.66 2.92 6.12
C PHE A 27 2.47 3.29 7.01
N THR A 28 1.61 2.33 7.32
CA THR A 28 0.45 2.53 8.21
C THR A 28 0.90 2.93 9.61
N GLY A 29 1.91 2.27 10.16
CA GLY A 29 2.51 2.61 11.45
C GLY A 29 3.08 4.02 11.47
N MET A 30 3.85 4.38 10.45
CA MET A 30 4.38 5.75 10.30
C MET A 30 3.25 6.78 10.26
N MET A 31 2.22 6.57 9.43
CA MET A 31 1.07 7.48 9.36
C MET A 31 0.35 7.61 10.69
N THR A 32 0.16 6.49 11.40
CA THR A 32 -0.51 6.47 12.70
C THR A 32 0.24 7.31 13.74
N ILE A 33 1.57 7.20 13.79
CA ILE A 33 2.42 7.98 14.73
C ILE A 33 2.25 9.49 14.52
N PHE A 34 2.02 9.95 13.30
CA PHE A 34 1.84 11.39 13.03
C PHE A 34 0.38 11.83 13.12
N VAL A 35 -0.57 11.04 12.62
CA VAL A 35 -1.99 11.42 12.56
C VAL A 35 -2.66 11.36 13.93
N VAL A 36 -2.41 10.31 14.71
CA VAL A 36 -3.09 10.12 16.00
C VAL A 36 -2.77 11.25 17.00
N PRO A 37 -1.50 11.67 17.22
CA PRO A 37 -1.22 12.79 18.11
C PRO A 37 -1.88 14.10 17.68
N VAL A 38 -1.89 14.41 16.38
CA VAL A 38 -2.55 15.62 15.86
C VAL A 38 -4.04 15.57 16.12
N PHE A 39 -4.69 14.45 15.85
CA PHE A 39 -6.11 14.25 16.11
C PHE A 39 -6.44 14.38 17.59
N VAL A 40 -5.68 13.72 18.45
CA VAL A 40 -5.87 13.76 19.92
C VAL A 40 -5.68 15.19 20.45
N LEU A 41 -4.60 15.87 20.04
CA LEU A 41 -4.34 17.26 20.46
C LEU A 41 -5.43 18.21 19.98
N THR A 42 -5.93 18.03 18.77
CA THR A 42 -7.04 18.84 18.23
C THR A 42 -8.29 18.71 19.10
N ILE A 43 -8.69 17.48 19.44
CA ILE A 43 -9.84 17.24 20.30
C ILE A 43 -9.59 17.79 21.70
N LEU A 44 -8.44 17.53 22.30
CA LEU A 44 -8.08 18.01 23.63
C LEU A 44 -8.15 19.54 23.69
N PHE A 45 -7.62 20.25 22.69
CA PHE A 45 -7.65 21.70 22.66
C PHE A 45 -9.06 22.23 22.39
N ALA A 46 -9.84 21.59 21.53
CA ALA A 46 -11.23 21.94 21.28
C ALA A 46 -12.08 21.84 22.58
N ILE A 47 -11.87 20.80 23.36
CA ILE A 47 -12.56 20.64 24.66
C ILE A 47 -12.03 21.63 25.69
N ARG A 48 -10.70 21.75 25.83
CA ARG A 48 -10.06 22.58 26.84
C ARG A 48 -10.34 24.07 26.65
N TYR A 49 -10.30 24.55 25.40
CA TYR A 49 -10.46 25.97 25.07
C TYR A 49 -11.84 26.34 24.55
N ARG A 50 -12.85 25.50 24.75
CA ARG A 50 -14.24 25.77 24.35
C ARG A 50 -14.77 27.07 24.99
N LYS A 51 -15.75 27.70 24.39
CA LYS A 51 -16.43 28.89 24.95
C LYS A 51 -17.00 28.58 26.34
N GLY A 52 -16.74 29.47 27.31
CA GLY A 52 -17.21 29.31 28.70
C GLY A 52 -16.21 28.65 29.66
N THR A 53 -15.06 28.14 29.18
CA THR A 53 -14.01 27.66 30.08
C THR A 53 -13.16 28.78 30.65
N LYS A 54 -12.74 28.66 31.93
CA LYS A 54 -11.91 29.66 32.66
C LYS A 54 -10.41 29.54 32.34
N VAL A 55 -10.03 28.98 31.20
CA VAL A 55 -8.61 28.82 30.84
C VAL A 55 -8.05 30.17 30.38
N PRO A 56 -6.89 30.62 30.93
CA PRO A 56 -6.22 31.83 30.47
C PRO A 56 -5.88 31.74 28.97
N ARG A 57 -6.23 32.77 28.21
CA ARG A 57 -6.00 32.85 26.74
C ARG A 57 -5.00 33.93 26.35
N ASP A 58 -4.37 34.54 27.35
CA ASP A 58 -3.52 35.72 27.17
C ASP A 58 -2.11 35.37 26.67
N HIS A 59 -1.74 34.11 26.71
CA HIS A 59 -0.42 33.67 26.25
C HIS A 59 -0.44 33.43 24.77
N ARG A 60 0.22 34.27 24.00
CA ARG A 60 0.52 33.99 22.59
C ARG A 60 1.50 32.81 22.53
N PRO A 61 1.14 31.72 21.88
CA PRO A 61 2.07 30.60 21.73
C PRO A 61 3.30 31.08 20.97
N ARG A 62 4.47 30.95 21.57
CA ARG A 62 5.72 31.17 20.86
C ARG A 62 6.03 29.90 20.05
N GLY A 63 6.09 30.06 18.74
CA GLY A 63 6.53 28.99 17.86
C GLY A 63 7.93 28.51 18.27
N SER A 64 8.14 27.21 18.27
CA SER A 64 9.46 26.64 18.53
C SER A 64 10.02 26.07 17.22
N MET A 65 11.08 26.68 16.72
CA MET A 65 11.79 26.21 15.54
C MET A 65 12.18 24.74 15.66
N LYS A 66 12.53 24.26 16.86
CA LYS A 66 12.87 22.85 17.08
C LYS A 66 11.67 21.94 16.82
N VAL A 67 10.50 22.31 17.32
CA VAL A 67 9.27 21.54 17.10
C VAL A 67 8.88 21.58 15.62
N GLU A 68 8.96 22.76 14.99
CA GLU A 68 8.66 22.90 13.55
C GLU A 68 9.58 22.03 12.70
N MET A 69 10.87 22.10 12.91
CA MET A 69 11.83 21.26 12.18
C MET A 69 11.63 19.76 12.45
N THR A 70 11.27 19.39 13.68
CA THR A 70 11.07 17.97 14.02
C THR A 70 9.91 17.38 13.24
N TRP A 71 8.76 18.04 13.18
CA TRP A 71 7.61 17.48 12.47
C TRP A 71 7.70 17.58 10.95
N ILE A 72 8.62 18.38 10.40
CA ILE A 72 8.92 18.40 8.97
C ILE A 72 9.94 17.32 8.61
N VAL A 73 11.06 17.30 9.34
CA VAL A 73 12.22 16.46 8.98
C VAL A 73 11.97 14.98 9.26
N LEU A 74 11.34 14.63 10.39
CA LEU A 74 11.10 13.22 10.72
C LEU A 74 10.16 12.52 9.73
N PRO A 75 8.98 13.08 9.37
CA PRO A 75 8.14 12.46 8.36
C PRO A 75 8.80 12.42 6.98
N PHE A 76 9.58 13.44 6.64
CA PHE A 76 10.31 13.47 5.37
C PHE A 76 11.34 12.35 5.28
N ILE A 77 12.16 12.16 6.32
CA ILE A 77 13.14 11.07 6.37
C ILE A 77 12.43 9.71 6.32
N GLY A 78 11.38 9.53 7.12
CA GLY A 78 10.58 8.29 7.12
C GLY A 78 9.99 7.98 5.75
N SER A 79 9.41 8.98 5.08
CA SER A 79 8.86 8.85 3.73
C SER A 79 9.94 8.49 2.70
N MET A 80 11.13 9.09 2.82
CA MET A 80 12.24 8.79 1.92
C MET A 80 12.72 7.34 2.07
N ILE A 81 12.81 6.84 3.30
CA ILE A 81 13.20 5.45 3.57
C ILE A 81 12.15 4.49 2.96
N ILE A 82 10.87 4.72 3.23
CA ILE A 82 9.78 3.90 2.68
C ILE A 82 9.79 3.97 1.15
N TYR A 83 10.01 5.15 0.56
CA TYR A 83 10.12 5.32 -0.89
C TYR A 83 11.24 4.46 -1.49
N LEU A 84 12.43 4.49 -0.91
CA LEU A 84 13.57 3.70 -1.41
C LEU A 84 13.31 2.19 -1.33
N VAL A 85 12.72 1.72 -0.22
CA VAL A 85 12.34 0.31 -0.05
C VAL A 85 11.26 -0.08 -1.06
N SER A 86 10.25 0.78 -1.25
CA SER A 86 9.17 0.56 -2.24
C SER A 86 9.72 0.51 -3.67
N ALA A 87 10.63 1.41 -4.02
CA ALA A 87 11.23 1.47 -5.34
C ALA A 87 12.04 0.20 -5.64
N LYS A 88 12.81 -0.29 -4.65
CA LYS A 88 13.53 -1.56 -4.76
C LYS A 88 12.57 -2.73 -4.99
N LEU A 89 11.55 -2.87 -4.15
CA LEU A 89 10.56 -3.94 -4.26
C LEU A 89 9.80 -3.87 -5.60
N TYR A 90 9.43 -2.66 -6.03
CA TYR A 90 8.80 -2.46 -7.33
C TYR A 90 9.68 -2.97 -8.48
N TYR A 91 10.98 -2.67 -8.44
CA TYR A 91 11.92 -3.14 -9.45
C TYR A 91 12.05 -4.67 -9.45
N GLU A 92 12.14 -5.29 -8.26
CA GLU A 92 12.21 -6.76 -8.12
C GLU A 92 10.97 -7.44 -8.70
N VAL A 93 9.77 -6.96 -8.36
CA VAL A 93 8.50 -7.50 -8.88
C VAL A 93 8.37 -7.33 -10.41
N ARG A 94 8.91 -6.22 -10.95
CA ARG A 94 8.86 -5.92 -12.40
C ARG A 94 9.92 -6.63 -13.22
N THR A 95 10.90 -7.25 -12.59
CA THR A 95 12.02 -7.92 -13.27
C THR A 95 12.01 -9.41 -12.95
N PRO A 96 11.06 -10.19 -13.49
CA PRO A 96 11.00 -11.62 -13.23
C PRO A 96 12.23 -12.34 -13.83
N PRO A 97 12.59 -13.51 -13.29
CA PRO A 97 13.67 -14.35 -13.82
C PRO A 97 13.50 -14.69 -15.30
N VAL A 98 14.62 -14.95 -15.99
CA VAL A 98 14.61 -15.22 -17.43
C VAL A 98 13.85 -16.50 -17.79
N ASP A 99 13.81 -17.46 -16.86
CA ASP A 99 13.13 -18.75 -17.00
C ASP A 99 11.66 -18.72 -16.51
N ALA A 100 11.13 -17.54 -16.20
CA ALA A 100 9.74 -17.38 -15.80
C ALA A 100 8.78 -17.85 -16.90
N MET A 101 7.72 -18.56 -16.52
CA MET A 101 6.66 -18.98 -17.45
C MET A 101 5.89 -17.77 -17.93
N GLU A 102 5.86 -17.54 -19.25
CA GLU A 102 5.15 -16.39 -19.81
C GLU A 102 3.67 -16.71 -20.05
N ILE A 103 2.79 -15.89 -19.54
CA ILE A 103 1.34 -15.95 -19.77
C ILE A 103 0.91 -14.63 -20.41
N GLN A 104 0.24 -14.73 -21.56
CA GLN A 104 -0.34 -13.56 -22.21
C GLN A 104 -1.69 -13.24 -21.58
N VAL A 105 -1.87 -11.99 -21.17
CA VAL A 105 -3.08 -11.54 -20.49
C VAL A 105 -3.73 -10.41 -21.29
N VAL A 106 -4.98 -10.58 -21.63
CA VAL A 106 -5.77 -9.56 -22.32
C VAL A 106 -6.91 -9.11 -21.42
N ALA A 107 -6.84 -7.85 -21.02
CA ALA A 107 -7.91 -7.19 -20.27
C ALA A 107 -8.98 -6.63 -21.20
N LYS A 108 -10.22 -6.82 -20.86
CA LYS A 108 -11.38 -6.27 -21.55
C LYS A 108 -12.52 -6.08 -20.55
N GLN A 109 -13.36 -5.06 -20.72
CA GLN A 109 -14.64 -4.93 -20.01
C GLN A 109 -15.53 -6.11 -20.36
N TRP A 110 -15.84 -6.98 -19.52
CA TRP A 110 -15.72 -7.23 -18.10
C TRP A 110 -15.05 -8.59 -17.87
N MET A 111 -13.91 -8.84 -18.50
CA MET A 111 -13.24 -10.13 -18.42
C MET A 111 -11.72 -10.03 -18.54
N TRP A 112 -11.06 -10.99 -17.92
CA TRP A 112 -9.63 -11.26 -18.10
C TRP A 112 -9.46 -12.54 -18.91
N LYS A 113 -8.67 -12.46 -19.98
CA LYS A 113 -8.31 -13.62 -20.79
C LYS A 113 -6.86 -13.96 -20.57
N PHE A 114 -6.58 -15.20 -20.23
CA PHE A 114 -5.23 -15.72 -20.03
C PHE A 114 -4.93 -16.75 -21.11
N GLN A 115 -3.72 -16.69 -21.67
CA GLN A 115 -3.25 -17.70 -22.61
C GLN A 115 -1.88 -18.21 -22.17
N HIS A 116 -1.82 -19.50 -21.91
CA HIS A 116 -0.61 -20.21 -21.50
C HIS A 116 0.31 -20.54 -22.68
N PRO A 117 1.61 -20.82 -22.45
CA PRO A 117 2.55 -21.18 -23.48
C PRO A 117 2.11 -22.39 -24.34
N GLY A 118 1.38 -23.33 -23.77
CA GLY A 118 0.78 -24.50 -24.46
C GLY A 118 -0.45 -24.20 -25.29
N GLY A 119 -0.88 -22.93 -25.39
CA GLY A 119 -2.09 -22.53 -26.14
C GLY A 119 -3.40 -22.67 -25.37
N GLN A 120 -3.40 -23.20 -24.17
CA GLN A 120 -4.58 -23.26 -23.29
C GLN A 120 -5.04 -21.85 -22.94
N ARG A 121 -6.37 -21.67 -22.90
CA ARG A 121 -7.00 -20.36 -22.62
C ARG A 121 -7.94 -20.46 -21.45
N GLU A 122 -7.89 -19.44 -20.59
CA GLU A 122 -8.78 -19.32 -19.42
C GLU A 122 -9.44 -17.93 -19.42
N ILE A 123 -10.61 -17.84 -18.80
CA ILE A 123 -11.36 -16.58 -18.66
C ILE A 123 -11.68 -16.39 -17.17
N ASN A 124 -11.30 -15.24 -16.63
CA ASN A 124 -11.52 -14.82 -15.23
C ASN A 124 -10.95 -15.78 -14.17
N THR A 125 -10.16 -16.75 -14.57
CA THR A 125 -9.48 -17.70 -13.68
C THR A 125 -8.09 -17.91 -14.24
N LEU A 126 -7.10 -18.01 -13.37
CA LEU A 126 -5.71 -18.27 -13.74
C LEU A 126 -5.17 -19.41 -12.89
N HIS A 127 -4.78 -20.51 -13.53
CA HIS A 127 -4.12 -21.64 -12.90
C HIS A 127 -2.63 -21.61 -13.21
N VAL A 128 -1.82 -21.57 -12.18
CA VAL A 128 -0.35 -21.56 -12.31
C VAL A 128 0.27 -22.64 -11.44
N PRO A 129 1.39 -23.23 -11.84
CA PRO A 129 2.11 -24.21 -11.02
C PRO A 129 2.70 -23.53 -9.79
N VAL A 130 2.59 -24.21 -8.64
CA VAL A 130 3.19 -23.76 -7.38
C VAL A 130 4.72 -23.79 -7.47
N GLY A 131 5.40 -22.81 -6.90
CA GLY A 131 6.86 -22.74 -6.84
C GLY A 131 7.55 -22.40 -8.16
N ARG A 132 6.82 -21.97 -9.17
CA ARG A 132 7.39 -21.54 -10.46
C ARG A 132 7.16 -20.05 -10.68
N PRO A 133 8.21 -19.26 -11.04
CA PRO A 133 8.03 -17.85 -11.39
C PRO A 133 7.19 -17.70 -12.66
N VAL A 134 6.28 -16.75 -12.64
CA VAL A 134 5.36 -16.44 -13.75
C VAL A 134 5.52 -15.00 -14.16
N ARG A 135 5.61 -14.74 -15.47
CA ARG A 135 5.59 -13.43 -16.10
C ARG A 135 4.26 -13.21 -16.78
N LEU A 136 3.53 -12.21 -16.37
CA LEU A 136 2.27 -11.80 -17.00
C LEU A 136 2.53 -10.68 -18.00
N ASN A 137 2.38 -10.96 -19.29
CA ASN A 137 2.46 -9.95 -20.36
C ASN A 137 1.06 -9.41 -20.61
N MET A 138 0.76 -8.24 -20.03
CA MET A 138 -0.59 -7.69 -19.99
C MET A 138 -0.80 -6.60 -21.05
N ILE A 139 -1.90 -6.71 -21.80
CA ILE A 139 -2.42 -5.68 -22.69
C ILE A 139 -3.89 -5.42 -22.41
N SER A 140 -4.37 -4.23 -22.74
CA SER A 140 -5.80 -3.91 -22.71
C SER A 140 -6.36 -3.73 -24.11
N GLN A 141 -7.61 -4.15 -24.33
CA GLN A 141 -8.34 -3.92 -25.58
C GLN A 141 -9.25 -2.69 -25.54
N ASP A 142 -9.48 -2.12 -24.36
CA ASP A 142 -10.42 -0.99 -24.19
C ASP A 142 -9.84 0.10 -23.28
N VAL A 143 -10.01 -0.02 -21.95
CA VAL A 143 -9.56 0.96 -20.96
C VAL A 143 -8.45 0.41 -20.07
N ILE A 144 -7.89 1.23 -19.20
CA ILE A 144 -6.88 0.79 -18.22
C ILE A 144 -7.54 -0.12 -17.18
N HIS A 145 -6.92 -1.27 -16.93
CA HIS A 145 -7.34 -2.25 -15.92
C HIS A 145 -6.21 -2.55 -14.94
N SER A 146 -6.58 -2.93 -13.72
CA SER A 146 -5.68 -3.50 -12.71
C SER A 146 -6.02 -4.97 -12.48
N LEU A 147 -5.02 -5.84 -12.51
CA LEU A 147 -5.12 -7.25 -12.14
C LEU A 147 -4.58 -7.43 -10.73
N TYR A 148 -5.39 -7.98 -9.81
CA TYR A 148 -5.04 -8.29 -8.43
C TYR A 148 -4.88 -9.79 -8.24
#